data_65cfcbd2d8e66747c163d3a1282181d7
#
_entry.id   65cfcbd2d8e66747c163d3a1282181d7
#
_cell.length_a   1.000
_cell.length_b   1.000
_cell.length_c   1.000
_cell.angle_alpha   90.00
_cell.angle_beta   90.00
_cell.angle_gamma   90.00
#
_symmetry.space_group_name_H-M   'P 1'
#
loop_
_entity.id
_entity.type
_entity.pdbx_description
1 polymer ?
#
loop_
_entity_poly.entity_id
_entity_poly.type
_entity_poly.pdbx_seq_one_letter_code
_entity_poly.pdbx_strand_id
1 'polypeptide(L)'
;MCTPVFRRINMIRVHSYESMGTFDGPGLRLVVFLQGCNFRCLYCANPDTIDLKGESKETAPEEILKMALNQKPFFGKKGGVTFSGGEPTVQAKELIPLFRRLKECGIHICVDTNGSIFNDDVKELFSIADLILLDVKQFNPERHKMLTERSNEQTLRTAEWLESVGKPFWLRYVLVPGYSAIEEDIRSLGNHFGGYKMLQRVEILPYHTLGVHKYAAMGKEYKLAGVKENTPEQLDAAKALFDEYFPTVYVN
;
A
#
# COMPACT_ATOMS: atom_id res chain seq x y z
N MET A 1 -8.37 27.06 14.23
CA MET A 1 -9.35 25.96 14.43
C MET A 1 -9.79 25.48 13.06
N CYS A 2 -9.57 24.19 12.77
CA CYS A 2 -9.90 23.59 11.47
C CYS A 2 -11.41 23.24 11.46
N THR A 3 -12.25 24.10 10.93
CA THR A 3 -13.71 23.91 10.91
C THR A 3 -14.14 23.14 9.64
N PRO A 4 -14.90 22.06 9.76
CA PRO A 4 -15.31 21.25 8.61
C PRO A 4 -16.48 21.92 7.87
N VAL A 5 -16.32 22.12 6.55
CA VAL A 5 -17.43 22.43 5.63
C VAL A 5 -17.33 21.48 4.44
N PHE A 6 -18.07 20.37 4.50
CA PHE A 6 -18.26 19.48 3.36
C PHE A 6 -19.63 19.78 2.71
N ARG A 7 -19.64 20.20 1.45
CA ARG A 7 -20.90 20.53 0.71
C ARG A 7 -21.68 19.33 0.15
N ARG A 8 -21.05 18.14 0.08
CA ARG A 8 -21.69 16.82 -0.13
C ARG A 8 -20.83 15.81 0.61
N ILE A 9 -21.40 15.11 1.55
CA ILE A 9 -20.69 14.06 2.30
C ILE A 9 -20.65 12.82 1.41
N ASN A 10 -19.51 12.61 0.73
CA ASN A 10 -19.23 11.31 0.13
C ASN A 10 -18.71 10.41 1.25
N MET A 11 -19.48 9.37 1.59
CA MET A 11 -19.08 8.41 2.60
C MET A 11 -17.91 7.58 2.11
N ILE A 12 -16.97 7.29 3.00
CA ILE A 12 -15.80 6.45 2.75
C ILE A 12 -16.08 5.08 3.34
N ARG A 13 -15.89 4.03 2.55
CA ARG A 13 -16.08 2.65 3.02
C ARG A 13 -14.82 2.16 3.70
N VAL A 14 -14.86 2.15 5.01
CA VAL A 14 -13.75 1.74 5.87
C VAL A 14 -14.01 0.33 6.39
N HIS A 15 -13.03 -0.55 6.26
CA HIS A 15 -13.04 -1.87 6.85
C HIS A 15 -12.67 -1.80 8.34
N SER A 16 -11.50 -1.22 8.64
CA SER A 16 -10.96 -1.15 10.00
C SER A 16 -9.93 -0.04 10.16
N TYR A 17 -9.45 0.13 11.38
CA TYR A 17 -8.40 1.08 11.73
C TYR A 17 -7.33 0.39 12.56
N GLU A 18 -6.08 0.83 12.39
CA GLU A 18 -4.99 0.52 13.29
C GLU A 18 -4.39 1.81 13.84
N SER A 19 -4.33 1.91 15.16
CA SER A 19 -3.68 3.02 15.82
C SER A 19 -2.22 2.69 16.08
N MET A 20 -1.33 3.68 15.89
CA MET A 20 0.10 3.56 16.16
C MET A 20 0.80 2.49 15.31
N GLY A 21 0.35 2.27 14.07
CA GLY A 21 1.03 1.42 13.10
C GLY A 21 2.46 1.91 12.83
N THR A 22 3.39 0.99 12.67
CA THR A 22 4.83 1.27 12.48
C THR A 22 5.37 0.78 11.15
N PHE A 23 4.60 -0.04 10.42
CA PHE A 23 5.01 -0.69 9.17
C PHE A 23 4.39 -0.07 7.90
N ASP A 24 3.54 0.95 8.05
CA ASP A 24 2.76 1.53 6.94
C ASP A 24 3.23 2.94 6.59
N GLY A 25 4.55 3.15 6.56
CA GLY A 25 5.19 4.42 6.25
C GLY A 25 6.01 4.98 7.43
N PRO A 26 6.50 6.22 7.32
CA PRO A 26 7.42 6.78 8.32
C PRO A 26 6.70 7.16 9.62
N GLY A 27 7.33 6.83 10.75
CA GLY A 27 6.86 7.19 12.10
C GLY A 27 5.62 6.42 12.54
N LEU A 28 4.98 6.90 13.62
CA LEU A 28 3.73 6.31 14.10
C LEU A 28 2.54 6.80 13.27
N ARG A 29 1.63 5.90 12.92
CA ARG A 29 0.56 6.21 11.98
C ARG A 29 -0.81 5.72 12.46
N LEU A 30 -1.83 6.51 12.14
CA LEU A 30 -3.18 5.99 12.04
C LEU A 30 -3.32 5.32 10.67
N VAL A 31 -3.52 4.01 10.64
CA VAL A 31 -3.78 3.28 9.38
C VAL A 31 -5.28 3.13 9.20
N VAL A 32 -5.78 3.54 8.04
CA VAL A 32 -7.18 3.42 7.64
C VAL A 32 -7.27 2.34 6.56
N PHE A 33 -7.76 1.17 6.92
CA PHE A 33 -7.96 0.07 5.97
C PHE A 33 -9.30 0.26 5.26
N LEU A 34 -9.24 0.46 3.95
CA LEU A 34 -10.41 0.70 3.11
C LEU A 34 -10.96 -0.60 2.52
N GLN A 35 -12.25 -0.58 2.23
CA GLN A 35 -12.95 -1.71 1.61
C GLN A 35 -12.92 -1.61 0.08
N GLY A 36 -12.64 -2.73 -0.57
CA GLY A 36 -12.60 -2.91 -2.01
C GLY A 36 -11.17 -2.96 -2.56
N CYS A 37 -10.87 -4.01 -3.33
CA CYS A 37 -9.62 -4.17 -4.04
C CYS A 37 -9.87 -4.73 -5.44
N ASN A 38 -9.10 -4.29 -6.42
CA ASN A 38 -9.16 -4.79 -7.78
C ASN A 38 -8.17 -5.94 -8.07
N PHE A 39 -7.27 -6.26 -7.13
CA PHE A 39 -6.38 -7.42 -7.19
C PHE A 39 -6.95 -8.62 -6.41
N ARG A 40 -6.40 -9.82 -6.71
CA ARG A 40 -6.71 -11.09 -6.06
C ARG A 40 -5.42 -11.81 -5.68
N CYS A 41 -4.57 -11.10 -4.92
CA CYS A 41 -3.26 -11.63 -4.54
C CYS A 41 -3.40 -12.94 -3.78
N LEU A 42 -2.67 -13.98 -4.17
CA LEU A 42 -2.73 -15.32 -3.56
C LEU A 42 -2.37 -15.29 -2.06
N TYR A 43 -1.50 -14.36 -1.66
CA TYR A 43 -1.00 -14.19 -0.29
C TYR A 43 -1.70 -13.07 0.48
N CYS A 44 -2.87 -12.59 0.03
CA CYS A 44 -3.50 -11.44 0.67
C CYS A 44 -3.73 -11.67 2.16
N ALA A 45 -3.17 -10.79 3.01
CA ALA A 45 -3.39 -10.85 4.46
C ALA A 45 -4.77 -10.31 4.88
N ASN A 46 -5.43 -9.56 3.98
CA ASN A 46 -6.74 -8.95 4.23
C ASN A 46 -7.77 -9.35 3.15
N PRO A 47 -8.06 -10.66 2.97
CA PRO A 47 -8.99 -11.12 1.93
C PRO A 47 -10.41 -10.61 2.14
N ASP A 48 -10.76 -10.24 3.36
CA ASP A 48 -12.01 -9.62 3.79
C ASP A 48 -12.19 -8.20 3.24
N THR A 49 -11.12 -7.50 2.89
CA THR A 49 -11.19 -6.16 2.26
C THR A 49 -11.34 -6.20 0.73
N ILE A 50 -11.30 -7.36 0.10
CA ILE A 50 -11.22 -7.45 -1.37
C ILE A 50 -12.55 -7.12 -2.05
N ASP A 51 -13.68 -7.59 -1.50
CA ASP A 51 -14.98 -7.40 -2.14
C ASP A 51 -15.37 -5.93 -2.17
N LEU A 52 -15.64 -5.40 -3.38
CA LEU A 52 -16.10 -4.02 -3.57
C LEU A 52 -17.45 -3.74 -2.90
N LYS A 53 -18.26 -4.76 -2.62
CA LYS A 53 -19.55 -4.68 -1.91
C LYS A 53 -19.49 -5.37 -0.55
N GLY A 54 -18.29 -5.73 -0.09
CA GLY A 54 -18.07 -6.41 1.18
C GLY A 54 -18.50 -5.56 2.38
N GLU A 55 -18.60 -6.22 3.52
CA GLU A 55 -18.94 -5.58 4.77
C GLU A 55 -17.96 -4.47 5.11
N SER A 56 -18.48 -3.28 5.37
CA SER A 56 -17.68 -2.09 5.67
C SER A 56 -18.53 -1.09 6.43
N LYS A 57 -17.86 -0.23 7.19
CA LYS A 57 -18.50 0.93 7.79
C LYS A 57 -18.44 2.11 6.81
N GLU A 58 -19.60 2.62 6.41
CA GLU A 58 -19.68 3.90 5.75
C GLU A 58 -19.35 5.01 6.77
N THR A 59 -18.23 5.68 6.56
CA THR A 59 -17.64 6.63 7.50
C THR A 59 -17.58 8.00 6.88
N ALA A 60 -18.07 9.01 7.59
CA ALA A 60 -17.92 10.39 7.16
C ALA A 60 -16.44 10.82 7.22
N PRO A 61 -15.94 11.61 6.23
CA PRO A 61 -14.57 12.12 6.24
C PRO A 61 -14.20 12.83 7.55
N GLU A 62 -15.17 13.49 8.19
CA GLU A 62 -15.01 14.20 9.47
C GLU A 62 -14.68 13.26 10.64
N GLU A 63 -15.21 12.04 10.64
CA GLU A 63 -14.88 11.04 11.66
C GLU A 63 -13.42 10.63 11.57
N ILE A 64 -12.92 10.39 10.35
CA ILE A 64 -11.51 10.03 10.10
C ILE A 64 -10.61 11.22 10.47
N LEU A 65 -10.97 12.45 10.05
CA LEU A 65 -10.24 13.65 10.40
C LEU A 65 -10.15 13.84 11.91
N LYS A 66 -11.26 13.64 12.63
CA LYS A 66 -11.31 13.73 14.10
C LYS A 66 -10.37 12.71 14.76
N MET A 67 -10.38 11.46 14.28
CA MET A 67 -9.46 10.42 14.78
C MET A 67 -7.99 10.80 14.54
N ALA A 68 -7.68 11.29 13.34
CA ALA A 68 -6.34 11.74 13.00
C ALA A 68 -5.87 12.91 13.88
N LEU A 69 -6.74 13.89 14.14
CA LEU A 69 -6.44 15.02 15.04
C LEU A 69 -6.21 14.57 16.48
N ASN A 70 -6.98 13.60 16.97
CA ASN A 70 -6.80 13.05 18.31
C ASN A 70 -5.47 12.30 18.47
N GLN A 71 -4.98 11.66 17.38
CA GLN A 71 -3.71 10.94 17.38
C GLN A 71 -2.52 11.80 16.96
N LYS A 72 -2.74 13.01 16.44
CA LYS A 72 -1.68 13.91 15.97
C LYS A 72 -0.54 14.14 16.98
N PRO A 73 -0.78 14.26 18.31
CA PRO A 73 0.31 14.39 19.30
C PRO A 73 1.31 13.22 19.29
N PHE A 74 0.88 12.02 18.85
CA PHE A 74 1.72 10.82 18.81
C PHE A 74 2.47 10.64 17.47
N PHE A 75 2.10 11.35 16.42
CA PHE A 75 2.73 11.26 15.12
C PHE A 75 4.18 11.76 15.08
N GLY A 76 4.56 12.62 16.03
CA GLY A 76 5.88 13.23 16.04
C GLY A 76 6.16 14.02 14.76
N LYS A 77 7.42 13.99 14.29
CA LYS A 77 7.84 14.75 13.09
C LYS A 77 7.58 14.02 11.76
N LYS A 78 7.48 12.68 11.78
CA LYS A 78 7.42 11.85 10.56
C LYS A 78 6.11 11.10 10.41
N GLY A 79 5.37 10.86 11.48
CA GLY A 79 4.13 10.10 11.47
C GLY A 79 2.95 10.86 10.88
N GLY A 80 1.82 10.18 10.77
CA GLY A 80 0.61 10.75 10.18
C GLY A 80 -0.49 9.72 9.93
N VAL A 81 -1.16 9.81 8.80
CA VAL A 81 -2.21 8.87 8.40
C VAL A 81 -1.76 8.09 7.18
N THR A 82 -2.02 6.79 7.16
CA THR A 82 -1.87 5.93 5.97
C THR A 82 -3.23 5.40 5.56
N PHE A 83 -3.54 5.50 4.29
CA PHE A 83 -4.68 4.85 3.68
C PHE A 83 -4.18 3.59 2.96
N SER A 84 -4.71 2.44 3.38
CA SER A 84 -4.34 1.09 2.96
C SER A 84 -5.58 0.18 2.91
N GLY A 85 -5.45 -1.12 3.11
CA GLY A 85 -6.53 -2.09 3.27
C GLY A 85 -6.77 -2.92 2.05
N GLY A 86 -7.85 -2.64 1.28
CA GLY A 86 -8.03 -3.16 -0.07
C GLY A 86 -7.11 -2.41 -1.04
N GLU A 87 -7.68 -1.54 -1.85
CA GLU A 87 -6.95 -0.61 -2.72
C GLU A 87 -7.55 0.80 -2.55
N PRO A 88 -6.84 1.74 -1.93
CA PRO A 88 -7.37 3.09 -1.66
C PRO A 88 -7.82 3.84 -2.91
N THR A 89 -7.14 3.64 -4.04
CA THR A 89 -7.46 4.34 -5.29
C THR A 89 -8.82 3.96 -5.89
N VAL A 90 -9.44 2.86 -5.42
CA VAL A 90 -10.85 2.53 -5.73
C VAL A 90 -11.81 3.61 -5.21
N GLN A 91 -11.43 4.32 -4.14
CA GLN A 91 -12.21 5.39 -3.51
C GLN A 91 -11.50 6.77 -3.64
N ALA A 92 -10.68 6.97 -4.68
CA ALA A 92 -9.85 8.17 -4.82
C ALA A 92 -10.69 9.47 -4.74
N LYS A 93 -11.81 9.49 -5.45
CA LYS A 93 -12.72 10.66 -5.50
C LYS A 93 -13.28 11.04 -4.13
N GLU A 94 -13.63 10.04 -3.32
CA GLU A 94 -14.17 10.22 -1.97
C GLU A 94 -13.09 10.69 -0.99
N LEU A 95 -11.84 10.25 -1.20
CA LEU A 95 -10.69 10.57 -0.35
C LEU A 95 -10.13 11.98 -0.58
N ILE A 96 -10.21 12.54 -1.79
CA ILE A 96 -9.62 13.84 -2.14
C ILE A 96 -10.02 14.95 -1.14
N PRO A 97 -11.30 15.16 -0.81
CA PRO A 97 -11.69 16.20 0.14
C PRO A 97 -11.08 16.00 1.54
N LEU A 98 -11.02 14.76 2.01
CA LEU A 98 -10.39 14.42 3.28
C LEU A 98 -8.89 14.70 3.27
N PHE A 99 -8.18 14.33 2.18
CA PHE A 99 -6.74 14.55 2.04
C PHE A 99 -6.41 16.05 2.12
N ARG A 100 -7.17 16.88 1.43
CA ARG A 100 -7.00 18.34 1.51
C ARG A 100 -7.14 18.84 2.95
N ARG A 101 -8.13 18.34 3.70
CA ARG A 101 -8.35 18.73 5.11
C ARG A 101 -7.23 18.24 6.03
N LEU A 102 -6.74 17.00 5.83
CA LEU A 102 -5.59 16.49 6.59
C LEU A 102 -4.34 17.34 6.35
N LYS A 103 -4.09 17.75 5.08
CA LYS A 103 -2.97 18.64 4.73
C LYS A 103 -3.10 20.02 5.38
N GLU A 104 -4.28 20.65 5.35
CA GLU A 104 -4.55 21.92 6.03
C GLU A 104 -4.30 21.82 7.54
N CYS A 105 -4.52 20.64 8.14
CA CYS A 105 -4.22 20.38 9.54
C CYS A 105 -2.74 20.01 9.79
N GLY A 106 -1.88 20.03 8.77
CA GLY A 106 -0.45 19.69 8.88
C GLY A 106 -0.23 18.22 9.23
N ILE A 107 -1.05 17.32 8.71
CA ILE A 107 -0.93 15.86 8.91
C ILE A 107 -0.30 15.26 7.65
N HIS A 108 0.76 14.48 7.83
CA HIS A 108 1.44 13.74 6.77
C HIS A 108 0.59 12.57 6.29
N ILE A 109 0.45 12.41 4.98
CA ILE A 109 -0.42 11.41 4.34
C ILE A 109 0.42 10.43 3.53
N CYS A 110 0.25 9.13 3.79
CA CYS A 110 0.71 8.05 2.93
C CYS A 110 -0.46 7.36 2.24
N VAL A 111 -0.23 6.88 1.02
CA VAL A 111 -1.15 5.99 0.30
C VAL A 111 -0.40 4.70 0.00
N ASP A 112 -0.90 3.58 0.54
CA ASP A 112 -0.40 2.24 0.27
C ASP A 112 -1.25 1.62 -0.84
N THR A 113 -0.66 1.43 -2.01
CA THR A 113 -1.40 1.15 -3.24
C THR A 113 -0.68 0.14 -4.14
N ASN A 114 -1.46 -0.66 -4.85
CA ASN A 114 -0.95 -1.50 -5.94
C ASN A 114 -0.70 -0.72 -7.25
N GLY A 115 -1.06 0.55 -7.31
CA GLY A 115 -0.80 1.45 -8.42
C GLY A 115 -1.49 1.11 -9.75
N SER A 116 -2.43 0.17 -9.76
CA SER A 116 -3.04 -0.32 -11.01
C SER A 116 -4.27 0.46 -11.48
N ILE A 117 -4.77 1.38 -10.67
CA ILE A 117 -5.82 2.34 -11.05
C ILE A 117 -5.15 3.69 -11.25
N PHE A 118 -5.33 4.28 -12.43
CA PHE A 118 -4.65 5.51 -12.79
C PHE A 118 -5.53 6.38 -13.70
N ASN A 119 -6.25 7.29 -13.08
CA ASN A 119 -7.12 8.28 -13.71
C ASN A 119 -6.86 9.66 -13.09
N ASP A 120 -7.61 10.67 -13.47
CA ASP A 120 -7.39 12.03 -13.00
C ASP A 120 -7.67 12.19 -11.49
N ASP A 121 -8.65 11.49 -10.93
CA ASP A 121 -8.89 11.47 -9.47
C ASP A 121 -7.69 10.87 -8.71
N VAL A 122 -7.09 9.79 -9.24
CA VAL A 122 -5.91 9.15 -8.62
C VAL A 122 -4.68 10.06 -8.72
N LYS A 123 -4.47 10.72 -9.87
CA LYS A 123 -3.38 11.69 -10.03
C LYS A 123 -3.52 12.84 -9.04
N GLU A 124 -4.75 13.36 -8.86
CA GLU A 124 -5.03 14.39 -7.88
C GLU A 124 -4.77 13.89 -6.45
N LEU A 125 -5.28 12.70 -6.09
CA LEU A 125 -5.05 12.08 -4.79
C LEU A 125 -3.56 11.96 -4.47
N PHE A 126 -2.77 11.41 -5.43
CA PHE A 126 -1.32 11.25 -5.27
C PHE A 126 -0.60 12.59 -5.20
N SER A 127 -1.07 13.62 -5.91
CA SER A 127 -0.45 14.95 -5.83
C SER A 127 -0.58 15.57 -4.43
N ILE A 128 -1.70 15.32 -3.72
CA ILE A 128 -1.95 15.81 -2.37
C ILE A 128 -1.19 14.99 -1.32
N ALA A 129 -1.09 13.67 -1.48
CA ALA A 129 -0.35 12.79 -0.58
C ALA A 129 1.12 13.21 -0.46
N ASP A 130 1.76 12.92 0.68
CA ASP A 130 3.19 13.21 0.90
C ASP A 130 4.08 12.09 0.41
N LEU A 131 3.63 10.85 0.51
CA LEU A 131 4.39 9.66 0.16
C LEU A 131 3.47 8.58 -0.40
N ILE A 132 3.92 7.91 -1.45
CA ILE A 132 3.25 6.74 -2.00
C ILE A 132 4.04 5.49 -1.61
N LEU A 133 3.37 4.53 -1.00
CA LEU A 133 3.89 3.19 -0.76
C LEU A 133 3.39 2.33 -1.91
N LEU A 134 4.24 2.12 -2.91
CA LEU A 134 3.86 1.44 -4.15
C LEU A 134 4.22 -0.04 -4.08
N ASP A 135 3.21 -0.88 -4.10
CA ASP A 135 3.36 -2.33 -4.14
C ASP A 135 3.65 -2.83 -5.56
N VAL A 136 4.87 -3.21 -5.83
CA VAL A 136 5.20 -3.99 -7.03
C VAL A 136 5.19 -5.46 -6.65
N LYS A 137 4.06 -6.14 -6.91
CA LYS A 137 3.83 -7.51 -6.39
C LYS A 137 4.72 -8.56 -7.08
N GLN A 138 5.10 -8.33 -8.32
CA GLN A 138 6.05 -9.12 -9.11
C GLN A 138 6.42 -8.31 -10.37
N PHE A 139 7.68 -8.35 -10.79
CA PHE A 139 8.13 -7.60 -11.97
C PHE A 139 7.83 -8.35 -13.28
N ASN A 140 8.03 -9.67 -13.32
CA ASN A 140 7.67 -10.48 -14.47
C ASN A 140 6.15 -10.48 -14.70
N PRO A 141 5.64 -10.07 -15.88
CA PRO A 141 4.20 -9.85 -16.09
C PRO A 141 3.37 -11.12 -15.96
N GLU A 142 3.90 -12.28 -16.37
CA GLU A 142 3.18 -13.54 -16.30
C GLU A 142 3.06 -14.05 -14.86
N ARG A 143 4.17 -14.00 -14.12
CA ARG A 143 4.18 -14.32 -12.69
C ARG A 143 3.35 -13.34 -11.88
N HIS A 144 3.36 -12.05 -12.25
CA HIS A 144 2.48 -11.06 -11.64
C HIS A 144 1.00 -11.42 -11.85
N LYS A 145 0.62 -11.77 -13.07
CA LYS A 145 -0.75 -12.18 -13.38
C LYS A 145 -1.15 -13.45 -12.64
N MET A 146 -0.25 -14.42 -12.52
CA MET A 146 -0.48 -15.63 -11.72
C MET A 146 -0.70 -15.29 -10.24
N LEU A 147 0.09 -14.36 -9.70
CA LEU A 147 0.09 -14.01 -8.28
C LEU A 147 -1.08 -13.10 -7.87
N THR A 148 -1.61 -12.27 -8.79
CA THR A 148 -2.57 -11.19 -8.51
C THR A 148 -3.84 -11.23 -9.34
N GLU A 149 -3.92 -12.10 -10.37
CA GLU A 149 -4.95 -12.15 -11.41
C GLU A 149 -5.02 -10.87 -12.28
N ARG A 150 -3.98 -10.03 -12.27
CA ARG A 150 -3.92 -8.75 -13.02
C ARG A 150 -2.55 -8.54 -13.67
N SER A 151 -2.50 -7.63 -14.66
CA SER A 151 -1.25 -7.15 -15.25
C SER A 151 -0.56 -6.17 -14.29
N ASN A 152 0.78 -6.12 -14.33
CA ASN A 152 1.59 -5.12 -13.63
C ASN A 152 1.84 -3.86 -14.49
N GLU A 153 1.43 -3.85 -15.73
CA GLU A 153 1.75 -2.77 -16.68
C GLU A 153 1.36 -1.38 -16.15
N GLN A 154 0.14 -1.25 -15.61
CA GLN A 154 -0.29 0.03 -15.08
C GLN A 154 0.45 0.40 -13.79
N THR A 155 0.78 -0.56 -12.93
CA THR A 155 1.61 -0.33 -11.72
C THR A 155 2.96 0.28 -12.11
N LEU A 156 3.62 -0.29 -13.13
CA LEU A 156 4.91 0.22 -13.64
C LEU A 156 4.77 1.62 -14.23
N ARG A 157 3.75 1.88 -15.06
CA ARG A 157 3.45 3.22 -15.57
C ARG A 157 3.14 4.23 -14.47
N THR A 158 2.50 3.80 -13.39
CA THR A 158 2.26 4.66 -12.22
C THR A 158 3.57 5.05 -11.56
N ALA A 159 4.52 4.12 -11.41
CA ALA A 159 5.85 4.43 -10.91
C ALA A 159 6.62 5.42 -11.81
N GLU A 160 6.57 5.23 -13.13
CA GLU A 160 7.16 6.14 -14.11
C GLU A 160 6.57 7.56 -13.99
N TRP A 161 5.25 7.65 -13.79
CA TRP A 161 4.59 8.93 -13.57
C TRP A 161 5.04 9.57 -12.25
N LEU A 162 5.09 8.82 -11.13
CA LEU A 162 5.57 9.34 -9.84
C LEU A 162 6.99 9.92 -9.97
N GLU A 163 7.89 9.20 -10.66
CA GLU A 163 9.24 9.68 -10.97
C GLU A 163 9.20 10.97 -11.80
N SER A 164 8.38 11.01 -12.86
CA SER A 164 8.33 12.13 -13.80
C SER A 164 7.82 13.44 -13.18
N VAL A 165 6.90 13.35 -12.18
CA VAL A 165 6.34 14.52 -11.51
C VAL A 165 7.06 14.88 -10.20
N GLY A 166 8.15 14.18 -9.86
CA GLY A 166 8.91 14.42 -8.65
C GLY A 166 8.20 14.00 -7.36
N LYS A 167 7.28 13.02 -7.43
CA LYS A 167 6.55 12.52 -6.27
C LYS A 167 7.35 11.43 -5.56
N PRO A 168 7.73 11.61 -4.28
CA PRO A 168 8.46 10.59 -3.53
C PRO A 168 7.61 9.34 -3.33
N PHE A 169 8.24 8.18 -3.47
CA PHE A 169 7.59 6.91 -3.20
C PHE A 169 8.58 5.89 -2.61
N TRP A 170 8.05 4.88 -1.94
CA TRP A 170 8.74 3.67 -1.53
C TRP A 170 8.23 2.51 -2.35
N LEU A 171 9.09 1.59 -2.72
CA LEU A 171 8.71 0.35 -3.38
C LEU A 171 8.55 -0.72 -2.31
N ARG A 172 7.40 -1.39 -2.30
CA ARG A 172 7.09 -2.51 -1.40
C ARG A 172 7.04 -3.80 -2.21
N TYR A 173 7.75 -4.81 -1.72
CA TYR A 173 7.87 -6.09 -2.39
C TYR A 173 7.69 -7.24 -1.41
N VAL A 174 6.58 -7.97 -1.52
CA VAL A 174 6.35 -9.17 -0.71
C VAL A 174 7.16 -10.32 -1.27
N LEU A 175 8.06 -10.88 -0.46
CA LEU A 175 8.97 -11.96 -0.87
C LEU A 175 8.31 -13.33 -0.63
N VAL A 176 7.56 -13.83 -1.61
CA VAL A 176 6.85 -15.12 -1.53
C VAL A 176 7.72 -16.22 -2.11
N PRO A 177 8.15 -17.23 -1.30
CA PRO A 177 8.97 -18.33 -1.80
C PRO A 177 8.33 -19.07 -2.97
N GLY A 178 9.09 -19.26 -4.05
CA GLY A 178 8.62 -19.91 -5.28
C GLY A 178 7.75 -19.06 -6.21
N TYR A 179 7.39 -17.82 -5.82
CA TYR A 179 6.52 -16.93 -6.62
C TYR A 179 7.17 -15.57 -6.93
N SER A 180 7.60 -14.83 -5.91
CA SER A 180 8.28 -13.54 -6.07
C SER A 180 9.72 -13.56 -5.56
N ALA A 181 10.12 -14.56 -4.78
CA ALA A 181 11.51 -14.78 -4.37
C ALA A 181 12.33 -15.43 -5.50
N ILE A 182 12.39 -14.78 -6.67
CA ILE A 182 13.08 -15.27 -7.89
C ILE A 182 14.16 -14.26 -8.25
N GLU A 183 15.41 -14.67 -8.23
CA GLU A 183 16.58 -13.81 -8.44
C GLU A 183 16.50 -13.03 -9.76
N GLU A 184 16.19 -13.69 -10.87
CA GLU A 184 16.09 -13.07 -12.20
C GLU A 184 15.05 -11.91 -12.22
N ASP A 185 13.91 -12.09 -11.53
CA ASP A 185 12.85 -11.09 -11.48
C ASP A 185 13.27 -9.90 -10.59
N ILE A 186 13.96 -10.17 -9.47
CA ILE A 186 14.52 -9.14 -8.59
C ILE A 186 15.58 -8.33 -9.34
N ARG A 187 16.47 -8.98 -10.09
CA ARG A 187 17.47 -8.30 -10.92
C ARG A 187 16.82 -7.47 -12.02
N SER A 188 15.77 -7.97 -12.66
CA SER A 188 15.01 -7.23 -13.68
C SER A 188 14.32 -6.00 -13.09
N LEU A 189 13.73 -6.14 -11.89
CA LEU A 189 13.16 -5.03 -11.13
C LEU A 189 14.24 -4.01 -10.77
N GLY A 190 15.40 -4.46 -10.28
CA GLY A 190 16.52 -3.61 -9.93
C GLY A 190 17.03 -2.80 -11.13
N ASN A 191 17.21 -3.45 -12.28
CA ASN A 191 17.62 -2.78 -13.51
C ASN A 191 16.60 -1.72 -13.99
N HIS A 192 15.30 -1.96 -13.77
CA HIS A 192 14.25 -1.01 -14.15
C HIS A 192 14.21 0.20 -13.22
N PHE A 193 14.23 -0.02 -11.90
CA PHE A 193 14.00 1.03 -10.91
C PHE A 193 15.28 1.67 -10.33
N GLY A 194 16.45 1.06 -10.50
CA GLY A 194 17.69 1.49 -9.85
C GLY A 194 18.17 2.90 -10.21
N GLY A 195 17.69 3.46 -11.33
CA GLY A 195 17.97 4.84 -11.73
C GLY A 195 16.95 5.88 -11.24
N TYR A 196 15.87 5.49 -10.56
CA TYR A 196 14.83 6.40 -10.13
C TYR A 196 15.27 7.25 -8.94
N LYS A 197 15.06 8.57 -9.03
CA LYS A 197 15.47 9.55 -8.00
C LYS A 197 14.40 9.75 -6.93
N MET A 198 13.12 9.54 -7.29
CA MET A 198 12.00 9.68 -6.38
C MET A 198 11.72 8.41 -5.58
N LEU A 199 12.30 7.29 -5.98
CA LEU A 199 12.30 6.07 -5.19
C LEU A 199 13.26 6.21 -4.00
N GLN A 200 12.72 6.52 -2.83
CA GLN A 200 13.51 6.81 -1.62
C GLN A 200 13.98 5.55 -0.90
N ARG A 201 13.25 4.45 -1.04
CA ARG A 201 13.56 3.21 -0.33
C ARG A 201 12.81 2.01 -0.91
N VAL A 202 13.38 0.83 -0.76
CA VAL A 202 12.73 -0.45 -1.01
C VAL A 202 12.44 -1.14 0.32
N GLU A 203 11.23 -1.66 0.48
CA GLU A 203 10.81 -2.48 1.61
C GLU A 203 10.54 -3.91 1.14
N ILE A 204 11.38 -4.82 1.59
CA ILE A 204 11.14 -6.26 1.45
C ILE A 204 10.22 -6.67 2.59
N LEU A 205 9.05 -7.16 2.23
CA LEU A 205 8.06 -7.67 3.18
C LEU A 205 8.14 -9.19 3.20
N PRO A 206 8.55 -9.80 4.31
CA PRO A 206 8.54 -11.25 4.43
C PRO A 206 7.14 -11.81 4.20
N TYR A 207 7.04 -12.90 3.45
CA TYR A 207 5.79 -13.65 3.36
C TYR A 207 5.44 -14.23 4.73
N HIS A 208 4.20 -14.09 5.15
CA HIS A 208 3.66 -14.60 6.40
C HIS A 208 2.24 -15.16 6.22
N THR A 209 1.83 -16.01 7.13
CA THR A 209 0.53 -16.72 7.10
C THR A 209 -0.52 -16.13 8.05
N LEU A 210 -0.29 -14.93 8.60
CA LEU A 210 -1.17 -14.28 9.60
C LEU A 210 -2.62 -14.10 9.14
N GLY A 211 -2.86 -13.90 7.83
CA GLY A 211 -4.20 -13.72 7.25
C GLY A 211 -4.96 -15.01 6.95
N VAL A 212 -4.34 -16.20 7.09
CA VAL A 212 -4.94 -17.49 6.64
C VAL A 212 -6.25 -17.82 7.35
N HIS A 213 -6.36 -17.52 8.65
CA HIS A 213 -7.59 -17.74 9.42
C HIS A 213 -8.81 -17.00 8.84
N LYS A 214 -8.60 -15.86 8.17
CA LYS A 214 -9.67 -15.08 7.54
C LYS A 214 -10.26 -15.82 6.35
N TYR A 215 -9.43 -16.54 5.56
CA TYR A 215 -9.94 -17.36 4.46
C TYR A 215 -10.88 -18.45 4.96
N ALA A 216 -10.49 -19.16 6.03
CA ALA A 216 -11.35 -20.18 6.64
C ALA A 216 -12.66 -19.56 7.15
N ALA A 217 -12.62 -18.40 7.82
CA ALA A 217 -13.80 -17.68 8.28
C ALA A 217 -14.75 -17.26 7.14
N MET A 218 -14.18 -16.99 5.94
CA MET A 218 -14.92 -16.65 4.72
C MET A 218 -15.38 -17.89 3.92
N GLY A 219 -15.10 -19.12 4.38
CA GLY A 219 -15.37 -20.35 3.64
C GLY A 219 -14.55 -20.49 2.35
N LYS A 220 -13.35 -19.86 2.30
CA LYS A 220 -12.45 -19.85 1.13
C LYS A 220 -11.20 -20.68 1.41
N GLU A 221 -10.69 -21.30 0.35
CA GLU A 221 -9.39 -21.97 0.41
C GLU A 221 -8.25 -20.97 0.29
N TYR A 222 -7.20 -21.14 1.11
CA TYR A 222 -5.95 -20.39 0.97
C TYR A 222 -5.05 -21.06 -0.06
N LYS A 223 -4.85 -20.41 -1.21
CA LYS A 223 -4.17 -20.99 -2.37
C LYS A 223 -2.67 -21.27 -2.17
N LEU A 224 -2.04 -20.65 -1.17
CA LEU A 224 -0.63 -20.89 -0.83
C LEU A 224 -0.47 -21.82 0.38
N ALA A 225 -1.45 -22.69 0.64
CA ALA A 225 -1.33 -23.72 1.68
C ALA A 225 -0.06 -24.57 1.42
N GLY A 226 0.81 -24.67 2.44
CA GLY A 226 2.07 -25.40 2.34
C GLY A 226 3.28 -24.57 1.89
N VAL A 227 3.11 -23.33 1.42
CA VAL A 227 4.22 -22.39 1.24
C VAL A 227 4.71 -21.95 2.60
N LYS A 228 6.00 -22.21 2.90
CA LYS A 228 6.62 -21.82 4.17
C LYS A 228 7.00 -20.34 4.16
N GLU A 229 6.98 -19.72 5.32
CA GLU A 229 7.50 -18.37 5.51
C GLU A 229 9.01 -18.33 5.21
N ASN A 230 9.53 -17.13 4.93
CA ASN A 230 10.94 -16.96 4.61
C ASN A 230 11.83 -17.31 5.80
N THR A 231 12.96 -17.96 5.54
CA THR A 231 14.04 -18.09 6.54
C THR A 231 14.87 -16.80 6.58
N PRO A 232 15.59 -16.54 7.70
CA PRO A 232 16.50 -15.40 7.77
C PRO A 232 17.51 -15.36 6.60
N GLU A 233 18.06 -16.53 6.21
CA GLU A 233 19.04 -16.65 5.13
C GLU A 233 18.42 -16.27 3.77
N GLN A 234 17.14 -16.60 3.53
CA GLN A 234 16.42 -16.20 2.32
C GLN A 234 16.19 -14.69 2.28
N LEU A 235 15.88 -14.09 3.43
CA LEU A 235 15.69 -12.63 3.55
C LEU A 235 17.02 -11.90 3.34
N ASP A 236 18.10 -12.38 3.95
CA ASP A 236 19.44 -11.81 3.79
C ASP A 236 19.92 -11.91 2.34
N ALA A 237 19.70 -13.04 1.68
CA ALA A 237 20.04 -13.23 0.27
C ALA A 237 19.24 -12.29 -0.64
N ALA A 238 17.92 -12.16 -0.41
CA ALA A 238 17.10 -11.23 -1.16
C ALA A 238 17.54 -9.78 -0.91
N LYS A 239 17.79 -9.41 0.34
CA LYS A 239 18.29 -8.07 0.68
C LYS A 239 19.59 -7.76 -0.05
N ALA A 240 20.54 -8.67 -0.07
CA ALA A 240 21.81 -8.50 -0.79
C ALA A 240 21.60 -8.23 -2.29
N LEU A 241 20.64 -8.90 -2.93
CA LEU A 241 20.28 -8.65 -4.34
C LEU A 241 19.67 -7.25 -4.55
N PHE A 242 18.78 -6.81 -3.66
CA PHE A 242 18.21 -5.46 -3.75
C PHE A 242 19.26 -4.38 -3.46
N ASP A 243 20.19 -4.62 -2.53
CA ASP A 243 21.29 -3.68 -2.20
C ASP A 243 22.24 -3.42 -3.38
N GLU A 244 22.32 -4.32 -4.38
CA GLU A 244 23.08 -4.09 -5.62
C GLU A 244 22.53 -2.92 -6.46
N TYR A 245 21.24 -2.59 -6.33
CA TYR A 245 20.54 -1.61 -7.16
C TYR A 245 20.03 -0.39 -6.39
N PHE A 246 19.78 -0.52 -5.09
CA PHE A 246 19.11 0.50 -4.29
C PHE A 246 19.94 0.90 -3.07
N PRO A 247 20.14 2.20 -2.83
CA PRO A 247 20.97 2.67 -1.69
C PRO A 247 20.28 2.48 -0.32
N THR A 248 18.99 2.20 -0.30
CA THR A 248 18.19 2.10 0.92
C THR A 248 17.21 0.94 0.82
N VAL A 249 17.55 -0.18 1.46
CA VAL A 249 16.72 -1.39 1.49
C VAL A 249 16.47 -1.82 2.93
N TYR A 250 15.21 -2.06 3.26
CA TYR A 250 14.78 -2.58 4.56
C TYR A 250 14.07 -3.92 4.39
N VAL A 251 14.26 -4.80 5.37
CA VAL A 251 13.43 -5.99 5.58
C VAL A 251 12.58 -5.69 6.81
N ASN A 252 11.27 -5.68 6.63
CA ASN A 252 10.29 -5.29 7.67
C ASN A 252 9.64 -6.51 8.31
#